data_18263e476a0ad38df4cc10aa59238c22
#
_entry.id   18263e476a0ad38df4cc10aa59238c22
#
_cell.length_a   1.000
_cell.length_b   1.000
_cell.length_c   1.000
_cell.angle_alpha   90.00
_cell.angle_beta   90.00
_cell.angle_gamma   90.00
#
_symmetry.space_group_name_H-M   'P 1'
#
loop_
_entity.id
_entity.type
_entity.pdbx_description
1 polymer ?
#
loop_
_entity_poly.entity_id
_entity_poly.type
_entity_poly.pdbx_seq_one_letter_code
_entity_poly.pdbx_strand_id
1 'polypeptide(L)'
;MAAVAVVELWAAVPLGMAMGLAAPLVWAATLAGALLGIAGVVLAGDRLRAWLVSRVGRGRTREGGRARRLWDGYGVIGWGLVAPLLLGAPLAAAVGVALGADRRRLILWLGAGAALWTTALTVAVALGVDALRAVG
;
A
#
# COMPACT_ATOMS: atom_id res chain seq x y z
N MET A 1 -5.21 -6.24 12.85
CA MET A 1 -5.74 -5.62 11.63
C MET A 1 -4.66 -4.91 10.80
N ALA A 2 -3.83 -4.04 11.37
CA ALA A 2 -2.73 -3.40 10.61
C ALA A 2 -1.70 -4.39 10.04
N ALA A 3 -1.40 -5.46 10.76
CA ALA A 3 -0.48 -6.51 10.31
C ALA A 3 -0.98 -7.27 9.07
N VAL A 4 -2.29 -7.41 8.90
CA VAL A 4 -2.89 -8.10 7.75
C VAL A 4 -2.71 -7.28 6.47
N ALA A 5 -2.83 -5.96 6.55
CA ALA A 5 -2.66 -5.06 5.40
C ALA A 5 -1.21 -5.02 4.89
N VAL A 6 -0.23 -5.16 5.77
CA VAL A 6 1.19 -5.29 5.40
C VAL A 6 1.47 -6.65 4.78
N VAL A 7 0.83 -7.69 5.31
CA VAL A 7 0.96 -9.06 4.83
C VAL A 7 0.32 -9.25 3.45
N GLU A 8 -0.73 -8.48 3.12
CA GLU A 8 -1.43 -8.61 1.84
C GLU A 8 -0.53 -8.44 0.62
N LEU A 9 0.27 -7.39 0.55
CA LEU A 9 1.15 -7.17 -0.61
C LEU A 9 2.34 -8.14 -0.60
N TRP A 10 2.95 -8.37 0.57
CA TRP A 10 4.11 -9.23 0.73
C TRP A 10 3.80 -10.72 0.61
N ALA A 11 2.59 -11.13 1.05
CA ALA A 11 2.16 -12.51 1.02
C ALA A 11 1.39 -12.88 -0.25
N ALA A 12 0.66 -11.95 -0.85
CA ALA A 12 -0.18 -12.24 -2.00
C ALA A 12 0.62 -12.72 -3.21
N VAL A 13 1.76 -12.10 -3.49
CA VAL A 13 2.61 -12.46 -4.63
C VAL A 13 3.28 -13.83 -4.41
N PRO A 14 4.03 -14.08 -3.33
CA PRO A 14 4.62 -15.39 -3.09
C PRO A 14 3.59 -16.51 -2.97
N LEU A 15 2.46 -16.25 -2.29
CA LEU A 15 1.40 -17.23 -2.12
C LEU A 15 0.72 -17.58 -3.45
N GLY A 16 0.40 -16.60 -4.27
CA GLY A 16 -0.19 -16.83 -5.58
C GLY A 16 0.73 -17.66 -6.49
N MET A 17 2.02 -17.38 -6.46
CA MET A 17 3.00 -18.17 -7.22
C MET A 17 3.21 -19.58 -6.64
N ALA A 18 3.17 -19.73 -5.31
CA ALA A 18 3.23 -21.04 -4.65
C ALA A 18 2.00 -21.90 -4.97
N MET A 19 0.85 -21.29 -5.23
CA MET A 19 -0.37 -21.97 -5.71
C MET A 19 -0.31 -22.37 -7.20
N GLY A 20 0.79 -22.07 -7.88
CA GLY A 20 0.99 -22.42 -9.29
C GLY A 20 0.33 -21.45 -10.28
N LEU A 21 -0.11 -20.29 -9.82
CA LEU A 21 -0.66 -19.28 -10.71
C LEU A 21 0.42 -18.61 -11.54
N ALA A 22 0.11 -18.28 -12.78
CA ALA A 22 1.04 -17.59 -13.68
C ALA A 22 1.38 -16.19 -13.12
N ALA A 23 2.65 -15.79 -13.20
CA ALA A 23 3.13 -14.52 -12.67
C ALA A 23 2.33 -13.29 -13.16
N PRO A 24 1.96 -13.17 -14.46
CA PRO A 24 1.12 -12.06 -14.91
C PRO A 24 -0.27 -12.03 -14.26
N LEU A 25 -0.84 -13.20 -13.97
CA LEU A 25 -2.15 -13.28 -13.31
C LEU A 25 -2.05 -12.84 -11.84
N VAL A 26 -1.02 -13.28 -11.13
CA VAL A 26 -0.74 -12.87 -9.74
C VAL A 26 -0.50 -11.37 -9.68
N TRP A 27 0.28 -10.84 -10.59
CA TRP A 27 0.55 -9.40 -10.70
C TRP A 27 -0.75 -8.60 -10.91
N ALA A 28 -1.55 -8.99 -11.90
CA ALA A 28 -2.80 -8.30 -12.23
C ALA A 28 -3.81 -8.35 -11.08
N ALA A 29 -3.98 -9.51 -10.45
CA ALA A 29 -4.91 -9.68 -9.32
C ALA A 29 -4.48 -8.88 -8.09
N THR A 30 -3.18 -8.90 -7.75
CA THR A 30 -2.64 -8.14 -6.62
C THR A 30 -2.76 -6.64 -6.85
N LEU A 31 -2.40 -6.17 -8.05
CA LEU A 31 -2.51 -4.76 -8.40
C LEU A 31 -3.97 -4.29 -8.43
N ALA A 32 -4.87 -5.06 -9.01
CA ALA A 32 -6.30 -4.74 -9.01
C ALA A 32 -6.86 -4.65 -7.58
N GLY A 33 -6.52 -5.60 -6.72
CA GLY A 33 -6.90 -5.58 -5.31
C GLY A 33 -6.38 -4.34 -4.57
N ALA A 34 -5.11 -3.99 -4.77
CA ALA A 34 -4.51 -2.80 -4.19
C ALA A 34 -5.19 -1.50 -4.66
N LEU A 35 -5.44 -1.37 -5.96
CA LEU A 35 -6.12 -0.20 -6.53
C LEU A 35 -7.56 -0.07 -6.04
N LEU A 36 -8.30 -1.18 -5.96
CA LEU A 36 -9.66 -1.19 -5.40
C LEU A 36 -9.67 -0.82 -3.92
N GLY A 37 -8.70 -1.30 -3.15
CA GLY A 37 -8.52 -0.94 -1.74
C GLY A 37 -8.23 0.55 -1.57
N ILE A 38 -7.31 1.11 -2.35
CA ILE A 38 -7.00 2.54 -2.35
C ILE A 38 -8.24 3.37 -2.71
N ALA A 39 -8.89 3.02 -3.82
CA ALA A 39 -10.08 3.73 -4.27
C ALA A 39 -11.21 3.67 -3.24
N GLY A 40 -11.49 2.51 -2.67
CA GLY A 40 -12.50 2.32 -1.64
C GLY A 40 -12.25 3.17 -0.40
N VAL A 41 -11.01 3.20 0.09
CA VAL A 41 -10.63 4.02 1.25
C VAL A 41 -10.70 5.51 0.95
N VAL A 42 -10.23 5.95 -0.21
CA VAL A 42 -10.26 7.38 -0.58
C VAL A 42 -11.68 7.87 -0.84
N LEU A 43 -12.53 7.04 -1.46
CA LEU A 43 -13.95 7.38 -1.67
C LEU A 43 -14.76 7.40 -0.36
N ALA A 44 -14.41 6.52 0.57
CA ALA A 44 -14.98 6.53 1.93
C ALA A 44 -14.35 7.59 2.84
N GLY A 45 -13.47 8.41 2.32
CA GLY A 45 -12.53 9.26 3.06
C GLY A 45 -13.15 10.15 4.12
N ASP A 46 -14.31 10.78 3.85
CA ASP A 46 -14.95 11.68 4.83
C ASP A 46 -15.48 10.91 6.05
N ARG A 47 -16.04 9.73 5.82
CA ARG A 47 -16.51 8.84 6.90
C ARG A 47 -15.34 8.24 7.67
N LEU A 48 -14.31 7.81 6.95
CA LEU A 48 -13.11 7.23 7.54
C LEU A 48 -12.33 8.27 8.34
N ARG A 49 -12.21 9.50 7.84
CA ARG A 49 -11.58 10.60 8.55
C ARG A 49 -12.32 10.92 9.85
N ALA A 50 -13.64 11.02 9.79
CA ALA A 50 -14.48 11.26 10.98
C ALA A 50 -14.32 10.12 12.00
N TRP A 51 -14.30 8.87 11.54
CA TRP A 51 -14.12 7.71 12.40
C TRP A 51 -12.70 7.65 13.01
N LEU A 52 -11.67 7.90 12.23
CA LEU A 52 -10.27 7.95 12.71
C LEU A 52 -10.07 9.07 13.72
N VAL A 53 -10.58 10.27 13.44
CA VAL A 53 -10.50 11.42 14.35
C VAL A 53 -11.24 11.13 15.67
N SER A 54 -12.38 10.45 15.62
CA SER A 54 -13.13 10.06 16.82
C SER A 54 -12.43 8.96 17.65
N ARG A 55 -11.72 8.04 16.98
CA ARG A 55 -11.05 6.90 17.65
C ARG A 55 -9.66 7.23 18.18
N VAL A 56 -8.89 7.99 17.42
CA VAL A 56 -7.49 8.31 17.76
C VAL A 56 -7.40 9.43 18.79
N GLY A 57 -8.48 10.22 18.96
CA GLY A 57 -8.53 11.28 19.95
C GLY A 57 -7.49 12.39 19.77
N ARG A 58 -7.75 13.53 20.38
CA ARG A 58 -6.87 14.73 20.32
C ARG A 58 -5.47 14.54 20.95
N GLY A 59 -5.20 13.39 21.60
CA GLY A 59 -3.97 13.15 22.37
C GLY A 59 -2.75 12.71 21.57
N ARG A 60 -2.90 12.28 20.31
CA ARG A 60 -1.79 11.78 19.47
C ARG A 60 -1.21 12.77 18.47
N THR A 61 -1.57 14.02 18.56
CA THR A 61 -1.01 15.09 17.72
C THR A 61 0.50 15.31 17.89
N ARG A 62 1.10 14.79 18.97
CA ARG A 62 2.55 14.87 19.19
C ARG A 62 3.37 13.86 18.39
N GLU A 63 2.84 12.65 18.14
CA GLU A 63 3.49 11.67 17.25
C GLU A 63 3.27 12.01 15.77
N GLY A 64 2.25 12.79 15.44
CA GLY A 64 2.04 13.37 14.12
C GLY A 64 3.15 14.32 13.64
N GLY A 65 4.04 14.77 14.53
CA GLY A 65 5.16 15.63 14.19
C GLY A 65 6.19 15.01 13.24
N ARG A 66 6.49 13.71 13.38
CA ARG A 66 7.42 13.01 12.46
C ARG A 66 6.75 12.67 11.13
N ALA A 67 5.53 12.13 11.16
CA ALA A 67 4.77 11.85 9.95
C ALA A 67 4.48 13.14 9.17
N ARG A 68 4.17 14.23 9.87
CA ARG A 68 3.94 15.54 9.26
C ARG A 68 5.22 16.15 8.70
N ARG A 69 6.37 15.98 9.35
CA ARG A 69 7.67 16.40 8.81
C ARG A 69 8.08 15.63 7.57
N LEU A 70 7.86 14.31 7.56
CA LEU A 70 8.06 13.48 6.37
C LEU A 70 7.10 13.88 5.26
N TRP A 71 5.86 14.20 5.62
CA TRP A 71 4.84 14.70 4.71
C TRP A 71 5.20 16.05 4.11
N ASP A 72 5.66 16.98 4.92
CA ASP A 72 6.06 18.31 4.47
C ASP A 72 7.37 18.28 3.65
N GLY A 73 8.27 17.33 3.94
CA GLY A 73 9.54 17.16 3.23
C GLY A 73 9.44 16.36 1.93
N TYR A 74 8.73 15.24 1.94
CA TYR A 74 8.62 14.32 0.79
C TYR A 74 7.27 14.41 0.09
N GLY A 75 6.26 15.00 0.72
CA GLY A 75 4.92 15.22 0.18
C GLY A 75 4.18 13.92 -0.17
N VAL A 76 3.11 14.09 -0.93
CA VAL A 76 2.27 12.99 -1.43
C VAL A 76 3.06 11.99 -2.28
N ILE A 77 4.09 12.48 -2.98
CA ILE A 77 4.94 11.68 -3.87
C ILE A 77 5.73 10.66 -3.09
N GLY A 78 6.50 11.11 -2.10
CA GLY A 78 7.30 10.23 -1.24
C GLY A 78 6.42 9.26 -0.45
N TRP A 79 5.30 9.74 0.07
CA TRP A 79 4.32 8.92 0.76
C TRP A 79 3.73 7.83 -0.16
N GLY A 80 3.30 8.21 -1.36
CA GLY A 80 2.73 7.27 -2.33
C GLY A 80 3.69 6.16 -2.75
N LEU A 81 4.99 6.45 -2.80
CA LEU A 81 6.01 5.47 -3.17
C LEU A 81 6.40 4.53 -2.01
N VAL A 82 6.50 5.04 -0.80
CA VAL A 82 7.04 4.28 0.35
C VAL A 82 5.95 3.64 1.19
N ALA A 83 4.83 4.32 1.37
CA ALA A 83 3.78 3.87 2.28
C ALA A 83 3.12 2.53 1.88
N PRO A 84 2.88 2.22 0.59
CA PRO A 84 2.35 0.91 0.21
C PRO A 84 3.23 -0.25 0.61
N LEU A 85 4.55 -0.03 0.63
CA LEU A 85 5.52 -1.04 1.07
C LEU A 85 5.49 -1.26 2.58
N LEU A 86 5.39 -0.17 3.36
CA LEU A 86 5.51 -0.22 4.82
C LEU A 86 4.18 -0.54 5.52
N LEU A 87 3.08 -0.03 5.00
CA LEU A 87 1.77 -0.08 5.65
C LEU A 87 0.73 -0.89 4.88
N GLY A 88 1.02 -1.25 3.64
CA GLY A 88 0.02 -1.76 2.69
C GLY A 88 -0.81 -0.63 2.07
N ALA A 89 -1.37 -0.91 0.89
CA ALA A 89 -2.04 0.11 0.08
C ALA A 89 -3.28 0.73 0.76
N PRO A 90 -4.22 -0.04 1.37
CA PRO A 90 -5.41 0.53 2.00
C PRO A 90 -5.08 1.39 3.23
N LEU A 91 -4.14 0.95 4.06
CA LEU A 91 -3.75 1.70 5.26
C LEU A 91 -2.98 2.97 4.90
N ALA A 92 -2.11 2.92 3.90
CA ALA A 92 -1.42 4.09 3.36
C ALA A 92 -2.42 5.13 2.82
N ALA A 93 -3.48 4.68 2.15
CA ALA A 93 -4.56 5.56 1.69
C ALA A 93 -5.31 6.19 2.87
N ALA A 94 -5.64 5.42 3.91
CA ALA A 94 -6.31 5.90 5.11
C ALA A 94 -5.52 7.01 5.81
N VAL A 95 -4.22 6.81 5.98
CA VAL A 95 -3.33 7.81 6.59
C VAL A 95 -3.23 9.05 5.70
N GLY A 96 -3.08 8.89 4.39
CA GLY A 96 -3.04 10.01 3.45
C GLY A 96 -4.31 10.86 3.48
N VAL A 97 -5.48 10.22 3.57
CA VAL A 97 -6.77 10.91 3.73
C VAL A 97 -6.84 11.65 5.08
N ALA A 98 -6.39 11.01 6.16
CA ALA A 98 -6.36 11.61 7.49
C ALA A 98 -5.46 12.85 7.56
N LEU A 99 -4.36 12.86 6.82
CA LEU A 99 -3.43 13.98 6.69
C LEU A 99 -3.95 15.11 5.75
N GLY A 100 -5.10 14.91 5.12
CA GLY A 100 -5.73 15.93 4.27
C GLY A 100 -5.15 16.04 2.87
N ALA A 101 -4.56 14.96 2.33
CA ALA A 101 -4.04 14.92 0.98
C ALA A 101 -5.14 15.11 -0.07
N ASP A 102 -4.77 15.73 -1.19
CA ASP A 102 -5.65 15.79 -2.35
C ASP A 102 -5.95 14.38 -2.88
N ARG A 103 -7.23 14.05 -3.00
CA ARG A 103 -7.73 12.72 -3.38
C ARG A 103 -7.12 12.22 -4.69
N ARG A 104 -7.08 13.07 -5.71
CA ARG A 104 -6.52 12.72 -7.02
C ARG A 104 -5.04 12.37 -6.93
N ARG A 105 -4.27 13.23 -6.28
CA ARG A 105 -2.83 13.02 -6.10
C ARG A 105 -2.56 11.77 -5.27
N LEU A 106 -3.33 11.57 -4.20
CA LEU A 106 -3.19 10.42 -3.33
C LEU A 106 -3.43 9.10 -4.09
N ILE A 107 -4.52 9.01 -4.86
CA ILE A 107 -4.83 7.82 -5.69
C ILE A 107 -3.73 7.56 -6.71
N LEU A 108 -3.29 8.60 -7.43
CA LEU A 108 -2.27 8.46 -8.47
C LEU A 108 -0.92 7.99 -7.90
N TRP A 109 -0.45 8.61 -6.83
CA TRP A 109 0.85 8.27 -6.26
C TRP A 109 0.85 6.96 -5.47
N LEU A 110 -0.22 6.66 -4.74
CA LEU A 110 -0.38 5.35 -4.10
C LEU A 110 -0.55 4.24 -5.13
N GLY A 111 -1.31 4.49 -6.18
CA GLY A 111 -1.46 3.56 -7.29
C GLY A 111 -0.14 3.31 -8.02
N ALA A 112 0.64 4.36 -8.29
CA ALA A 112 1.98 4.24 -8.87
C ALA A 112 2.94 3.46 -7.95
N GLY A 113 2.92 3.74 -6.65
CA GLY A 113 3.70 3.01 -5.65
C GLY A 113 3.30 1.54 -5.55
N ALA A 114 2.00 1.26 -5.53
CA ALA A 114 1.49 -0.11 -5.52
C ALA A 114 1.89 -0.87 -6.80
N ALA A 115 1.78 -0.25 -7.97
CA ALA A 115 2.22 -0.83 -9.23
C ALA A 115 3.73 -1.11 -9.24
N LEU A 116 4.54 -0.15 -8.80
CA LEU A 116 5.99 -0.29 -8.69
C LEU A 116 6.38 -1.48 -7.81
N TRP A 117 5.84 -1.54 -6.59
CA TRP A 117 6.19 -2.58 -5.63
C TRP A 117 5.61 -3.94 -6.00
N THR A 118 4.38 -4.01 -6.53
CA THR A 118 3.82 -5.27 -7.04
C THR A 118 4.65 -5.82 -8.17
N THR A 119 5.10 -4.97 -9.09
CA THR A 119 5.99 -5.37 -10.19
C THR A 119 7.34 -5.84 -9.67
N ALA A 120 7.97 -5.07 -8.77
CA ALA A 120 9.26 -5.43 -8.18
C ALA A 120 9.19 -6.77 -7.44
N LEU A 121 8.16 -6.99 -6.63
CA LEU A 121 7.96 -8.24 -5.89
C LEU A 121 7.68 -9.42 -6.83
N THR A 122 6.84 -9.23 -7.84
CA THR A 122 6.54 -10.29 -8.82
C THR A 122 7.79 -10.72 -9.58
N VAL A 123 8.59 -9.75 -10.03
CA VAL A 123 9.87 -10.03 -10.72
C VAL A 123 10.85 -10.72 -9.78
N ALA A 124 10.99 -10.24 -8.54
CA ALA A 124 11.92 -10.82 -7.57
C ALA A 124 11.55 -12.28 -7.23
N VAL A 125 10.27 -12.57 -7.03
CA VAL A 125 9.79 -13.93 -6.75
C VAL A 125 9.94 -14.83 -7.97
N ALA A 126 9.61 -14.33 -9.16
CA ALA A 126 9.77 -15.12 -10.41
C ALA A 126 11.22 -15.50 -10.65
N LEU A 127 12.16 -14.56 -10.52
CA LEU A 127 13.59 -14.83 -10.65
C LEU A 127 14.12 -15.78 -9.56
N GLY A 128 13.61 -15.65 -8.33
CA GLY A 128 13.95 -16.54 -7.22
C GLY A 128 13.48 -17.97 -7.46
N VAL A 129 12.28 -18.16 -7.98
CA VAL A 129 11.74 -19.48 -8.34
C VAL A 129 12.54 -20.11 -9.48
N ASP A 130 12.88 -19.35 -10.51
CA ASP A 130 13.68 -19.85 -11.64
C ASP A 130 15.09 -20.21 -11.21
N ALA A 131 15.71 -19.42 -10.33
CA ALA A 131 17.01 -19.74 -9.77
C ALA A 131 16.99 -21.04 -8.95
N LEU A 132 15.97 -21.27 -8.14
CA LEU A 132 15.79 -22.50 -7.37
C LEU A 132 15.60 -23.73 -8.28
N ARG A 133 14.86 -23.58 -9.38
CA ARG A 133 14.67 -24.66 -10.37
C ARG A 133 15.96 -24.98 -11.12
N ALA A 134 16.82 -23.99 -11.34
CA ALA A 134 18.09 -24.19 -12.02
C ALA A 134 19.15 -24.90 -11.16
N VAL A 135 19.02 -24.82 -9.83
CA VAL A 135 19.96 -25.44 -8.87
C VAL A 135 19.53 -26.84 -8.44
N GLY A 136 18.26 -27.18 -8.60
CA GLY A 136 17.68 -28.49 -8.26
C GLY A 136 17.51 -29.37 -9.48
#